data_fa33166613effcbc10d9ef898c600773
#
_entry.id   fa33166613effcbc10d9ef898c600773
#
_cell.length_a   1.000
_cell.length_b   1.000
_cell.length_c   1.000
_cell.angle_alpha   90.00
_cell.angle_beta   90.00
_cell.angle_gamma   90.00
#
_symmetry.space_group_name_H-M   'P 1'
#
loop_
_entity.id
_entity.type
_entity.pdbx_description
1 polymer ?
#
loop_
_entity_poly.entity_id
_entity_poly.type
_entity_poly.pdbx_seq_one_letter_code
_entity_poly.pdbx_strand_id
1 'polypeptide(L)'
;MTSEYKKTISILGHDIPLGTSKEINFNIAKLHTSTKIEVPVIIERSKKPGPTILFTAGLHGDEINGVDIVRQLIARKINKPKRGTIICIPILNVFGFLNGSRNFPDGRDLNRSFPGSENGSLASRVAYRLMHEVIPEVDLVIDFHTGGASRFNAAQVRIVKDHPELSELSSVFGAPFVLYSKHIVKSFRNACFQLGKPVLLYEGGKSSFVNDTISKVGVEGVKRILSHFEMLNSQVKANPPKFATVYVEKSKWIRAKKSGMFKAKVDVNTKVKVDDILGQITDPYGKVHHTVKSTIDGYVINVNEAALVYQGDALFHVTLKINS
;
A
#
# COMPACT_ATOMS: atom_id res chain seq x y z
N MET A 1 19.31 -8.34 10.78
CA MET A 1 18.23 -8.80 11.69
C MET A 1 18.63 -10.09 12.38
N THR A 2 19.01 -10.01 13.64
CA THR A 2 19.20 -11.18 14.52
C THR A 2 18.32 -10.98 15.73
N SER A 3 16.99 -11.07 15.56
CA SER A 3 16.12 -11.23 16.72
C SER A 3 16.28 -12.67 17.24
N GLU A 4 16.44 -12.80 18.54
CA GLU A 4 16.43 -14.10 19.20
C GLU A 4 15.15 -14.85 18.83
N TYR A 5 15.31 -16.03 18.23
CA TYR A 5 14.17 -16.76 17.65
C TYR A 5 13.26 -17.30 18.76
N LYS A 6 12.07 -16.72 18.86
CA LYS A 6 11.06 -17.15 19.84
C LYS A 6 10.41 -18.47 19.42
N LYS A 7 10.32 -19.45 20.31
CA LYS A 7 9.57 -20.71 20.07
C LYS A 7 8.08 -20.45 19.89
N THR A 8 7.53 -19.47 20.58
CA THR A 8 6.13 -19.01 20.50
C THR A 8 6.11 -17.50 20.40
N ILE A 9 5.27 -16.96 19.52
CA ILE A 9 4.92 -15.52 19.46
C ILE A 9 3.46 -15.35 19.86
N SER A 10 3.10 -14.16 20.36
CA SER A 10 1.72 -13.86 20.74
C SER A 10 1.14 -12.81 19.78
N ILE A 11 0.04 -13.14 19.14
CA ILE A 11 -0.66 -12.24 18.20
C ILE A 11 -2.13 -12.14 18.64
N LEU A 12 -2.58 -10.92 18.96
CA LEU A 12 -3.95 -10.64 19.41
C LEU A 12 -4.38 -11.55 20.59
N GLY A 13 -3.46 -11.78 21.54
CA GLY A 13 -3.69 -12.63 22.69
C GLY A 13 -3.68 -14.14 22.43
N HIS A 14 -3.33 -14.56 21.21
CA HIS A 14 -3.20 -15.97 20.86
C HIS A 14 -1.74 -16.40 20.75
N ASP A 15 -1.41 -17.51 21.39
CA ASP A 15 -0.11 -18.16 21.23
C ASP A 15 -0.02 -18.87 19.89
N ILE A 16 1.07 -18.58 19.17
CA ILE A 16 1.37 -19.11 17.84
C ILE A 16 2.71 -19.85 17.93
N PRO A 17 2.71 -21.15 18.21
CA PRO A 17 3.92 -21.97 18.20
C PRO A 17 4.41 -22.26 16.78
N LEU A 18 5.59 -22.83 16.67
CA LEU A 18 6.18 -23.28 15.40
C LEU A 18 5.31 -24.30 14.68
N GLY A 19 5.26 -24.23 13.36
CA GLY A 19 4.49 -25.13 12.51
C GLY A 19 2.98 -24.89 12.56
N THR A 20 2.56 -23.69 12.99
CA THR A 20 1.14 -23.31 13.09
C THR A 20 0.63 -22.69 11.79
N SER A 21 -0.53 -23.17 11.34
CA SER A 21 -1.40 -22.49 10.36
C SER A 21 -2.69 -22.14 11.10
N LYS A 22 -3.00 -20.87 11.29
CA LYS A 22 -4.12 -20.43 12.14
C LYS A 22 -4.76 -19.16 11.56
N GLU A 23 -6.08 -19.15 11.62
CA GLU A 23 -6.87 -17.94 11.41
C GLU A 23 -7.40 -17.48 12.77
N ILE A 24 -7.23 -16.22 13.09
CA ILE A 24 -7.73 -15.59 14.32
C ILE A 24 -8.51 -14.35 13.97
N ASN A 25 -9.46 -13.98 14.82
CA ASN A 25 -10.31 -12.84 14.59
C ASN A 25 -9.79 -11.60 15.33
N PHE A 26 -9.44 -10.56 14.57
CA PHE A 26 -9.17 -9.25 15.11
C PHE A 26 -10.51 -8.54 15.40
N ASN A 27 -10.88 -8.44 16.65
CA ASN A 27 -12.11 -7.79 17.11
C ASN A 27 -11.97 -6.27 16.90
N ILE A 28 -12.69 -5.70 15.94
CA ILE A 28 -12.64 -4.28 15.59
C ILE A 28 -13.63 -3.48 16.43
N ALA A 29 -14.88 -3.96 16.51
CA ALA A 29 -15.95 -3.27 17.20
C ALA A 29 -17.09 -4.22 17.58
N LYS A 30 -18.00 -3.72 18.42
CA LYS A 30 -19.32 -4.28 18.65
C LYS A 30 -20.36 -3.25 18.22
N LEU A 31 -21.27 -3.62 17.33
CA LEU A 31 -22.35 -2.76 16.86
C LEU A 31 -23.41 -2.58 17.95
N HIS A 32 -24.28 -1.61 17.77
CA HIS A 32 -25.45 -1.36 18.65
C HIS A 32 -26.37 -2.58 18.75
N THR A 33 -26.42 -3.43 17.72
CA THR A 33 -27.13 -4.71 17.66
C THR A 33 -26.44 -5.84 18.42
N SER A 34 -25.35 -5.54 19.13
CA SER A 34 -24.45 -6.53 19.77
C SER A 34 -23.68 -7.43 18.81
N THR A 35 -23.80 -7.24 17.50
CA THR A 35 -23.02 -7.96 16.49
C THR A 35 -21.56 -7.57 16.57
N LYS A 36 -20.67 -8.55 16.67
CA LYS A 36 -19.22 -8.33 16.62
C LYS A 36 -18.78 -8.07 15.18
N ILE A 37 -17.93 -7.09 15.01
CA ILE A 37 -17.21 -6.81 13.75
C ILE A 37 -15.78 -7.27 13.92
N GLU A 38 -15.40 -8.24 13.15
CA GLU A 38 -14.11 -8.92 13.23
C GLU A 38 -13.44 -8.94 11.86
N VAL A 39 -12.10 -8.91 11.86
CA VAL A 39 -11.27 -9.02 10.67
C VAL A 39 -10.44 -10.29 10.78
N PRO A 40 -10.49 -11.19 9.80
CA PRO A 40 -9.63 -12.37 9.78
C PRO A 40 -8.15 -11.98 9.67
N VAL A 41 -7.33 -12.55 10.54
CA VAL A 41 -5.87 -12.48 10.52
C VAL A 41 -5.36 -13.89 10.26
N ILE A 42 -4.75 -14.07 9.09
CA ILE A 42 -4.26 -15.37 8.64
C ILE A 42 -2.77 -15.46 8.98
N ILE A 43 -2.39 -16.45 9.77
CA ILE A 43 -1.02 -16.65 10.26
C ILE A 43 -0.51 -18.00 9.77
N GLU A 44 0.59 -17.98 9.05
CA GLU A 44 1.32 -19.15 8.60
C GLU A 44 2.74 -19.11 9.19
N ARG A 45 3.02 -20.00 10.12
CA ARG A 45 4.31 -20.08 10.79
C ARG A 45 5.00 -21.41 10.51
N SER A 46 6.17 -21.35 9.90
CA SER A 46 7.00 -22.51 9.61
C SER A 46 7.56 -23.14 10.89
N LYS A 47 7.97 -24.40 10.80
CA LYS A 47 8.81 -25.06 11.83
C LYS A 47 10.24 -24.55 11.88
N LYS A 48 10.70 -23.88 10.80
CA LYS A 48 12.06 -23.35 10.68
C LYS A 48 12.11 -21.87 11.07
N PRO A 49 13.18 -21.43 11.78
CA PRO A 49 13.39 -20.03 12.13
C PRO A 49 13.48 -19.11 10.91
N GLY A 50 13.03 -17.88 11.07
CA GLY A 50 13.09 -16.84 10.05
C GLY A 50 12.31 -15.60 10.46
N PRO A 51 12.34 -14.52 9.66
CA PRO A 51 11.65 -13.29 10.00
C PRO A 51 10.12 -13.44 10.00
N THR A 52 9.47 -12.54 10.72
CA THR A 52 8.01 -12.37 10.70
C THR A 52 7.66 -11.22 9.78
N ILE A 53 6.95 -11.50 8.69
CA ILE A 53 6.53 -10.49 7.71
C ILE A 53 5.02 -10.32 7.77
N LEU A 54 4.58 -9.07 7.92
CA LEU A 54 3.16 -8.69 7.91
C LEU A 54 2.79 -8.10 6.55
N PHE A 55 1.75 -8.64 5.93
CA PHE A 55 1.08 -8.08 4.77
C PHE A 55 -0.24 -7.45 5.19
N THR A 56 -0.37 -6.13 4.99
CA THR A 56 -1.58 -5.38 5.30
C THR A 56 -2.17 -4.75 4.05
N ALA A 57 -3.49 -4.68 3.99
CA ALA A 57 -4.24 -3.94 2.99
C ALA A 57 -5.56 -3.42 3.55
N GLY A 58 -6.29 -2.65 2.76
CA GLY A 58 -7.59 -2.14 3.15
C GLY A 58 -7.54 -1.29 4.42
N LEU A 59 -6.43 -0.59 4.69
CA LEU A 59 -6.32 0.42 5.72
C LEU A 59 -7.24 1.61 5.40
N HIS A 60 -7.36 1.93 4.12
CA HIS A 60 -8.46 2.68 3.57
C HIS A 60 -9.41 1.70 2.89
N GLY A 61 -10.69 1.71 3.24
CA GLY A 61 -11.60 0.65 2.83
C GLY A 61 -11.89 0.61 1.32
N ASP A 62 -11.75 1.72 0.64
CA ASP A 62 -11.94 1.85 -0.81
C ASP A 62 -10.72 1.44 -1.65
N GLU A 63 -9.58 1.13 -1.03
CA GLU A 63 -8.33 0.77 -1.71
C GLU A 63 -8.25 -0.74 -2.02
N ILE A 64 -9.15 -1.20 -2.90
CA ILE A 64 -9.44 -2.62 -3.15
C ILE A 64 -8.28 -3.37 -3.79
N ASN A 65 -7.42 -2.69 -4.56
CA ASN A 65 -6.31 -3.36 -5.25
C ASN A 65 -5.30 -4.00 -4.28
N GLY A 66 -5.06 -3.34 -3.14
CA GLY A 66 -4.25 -3.91 -2.07
C GLY A 66 -4.87 -5.17 -1.48
N VAL A 67 -6.20 -5.16 -1.26
CA VAL A 67 -6.96 -6.32 -0.79
C VAL A 67 -6.83 -7.48 -1.77
N ASP A 68 -6.92 -7.21 -3.09
CA ASP A 68 -6.76 -8.23 -4.12
C ASP A 68 -5.35 -8.85 -4.11
N ILE A 69 -4.30 -8.06 -3.89
CA ILE A 69 -2.93 -8.57 -3.77
C ILE A 69 -2.87 -9.59 -2.61
N VAL A 70 -3.28 -9.19 -1.39
CA VAL A 70 -3.21 -10.09 -0.21
C VAL A 70 -4.10 -11.31 -0.41
N ARG A 71 -5.30 -11.17 -0.98
CA ARG A 71 -6.17 -12.29 -1.36
C ARG A 71 -5.47 -13.28 -2.29
N GLN A 72 -4.75 -12.78 -3.31
CA GLN A 72 -3.98 -13.63 -4.23
C GLN A 72 -2.83 -14.35 -3.55
N LEU A 73 -2.13 -13.70 -2.58
CA LEU A 73 -1.08 -14.36 -1.79
C LEU A 73 -1.65 -15.56 -1.03
N ILE A 74 -2.83 -15.42 -0.42
CA ILE A 74 -3.52 -16.46 0.34
C ILE A 74 -4.02 -17.56 -0.60
N ALA A 75 -4.80 -17.20 -1.64
CA ALA A 75 -5.42 -18.15 -2.55
C ALA A 75 -4.41 -19.03 -3.30
N ARG A 76 -3.24 -18.47 -3.61
CA ARG A 76 -2.14 -19.18 -4.29
C ARG A 76 -1.14 -19.81 -3.30
N LYS A 77 -1.43 -19.79 -1.99
CA LYS A 77 -0.57 -20.35 -0.93
C LYS A 77 0.86 -19.76 -0.91
N ILE A 78 1.02 -18.53 -1.42
CA ILE A 78 2.30 -17.80 -1.39
C ILE A 78 2.63 -17.39 0.05
N ASN A 79 1.61 -17.18 0.86
CA ASN A 79 1.70 -16.89 2.30
C ASN A 79 2.15 -18.08 3.16
N LYS A 80 2.43 -19.26 2.57
CA LYS A 80 2.93 -20.43 3.31
C LYS A 80 4.47 -20.48 3.26
N PRO A 81 5.17 -19.95 4.27
CA PRO A 81 6.62 -19.83 4.20
C PRO A 81 7.31 -21.16 4.49
N LYS A 82 8.46 -21.42 3.84
CA LYS A 82 9.34 -22.54 4.20
C LYS A 82 10.17 -22.30 5.47
N ARG A 83 10.29 -21.01 5.90
CA ARG A 83 10.87 -20.55 7.18
C ARG A 83 10.23 -19.26 7.64
N GLY A 84 10.31 -18.93 8.94
CA GLY A 84 9.76 -17.71 9.51
C GLY A 84 8.23 -17.71 9.61
N THR A 85 7.65 -16.54 9.66
CA THR A 85 6.20 -16.34 9.86
C THR A 85 5.66 -15.34 8.83
N ILE A 86 4.50 -15.61 8.28
CA ILE A 86 3.74 -14.66 7.48
C ILE A 86 2.40 -14.41 8.16
N ILE A 87 2.08 -13.13 8.33
CA ILE A 87 0.79 -12.65 8.85
C ILE A 87 0.11 -11.88 7.72
N CYS A 88 -1.13 -12.22 7.38
CA CYS A 88 -1.92 -11.50 6.39
C CYS A 88 -3.15 -10.88 7.04
N ILE A 89 -3.31 -9.57 6.87
CA ILE A 89 -4.53 -8.82 7.24
C ILE A 89 -5.06 -8.15 5.96
N PRO A 90 -5.96 -8.81 5.23
CA PRO A 90 -6.41 -8.31 3.92
C PRO A 90 -7.19 -7.01 4.00
N ILE A 91 -7.92 -6.79 5.09
CA ILE A 91 -8.80 -5.63 5.26
C ILE A 91 -8.69 -5.14 6.69
N LEU A 92 -8.04 -3.98 6.92
CA LEU A 92 -7.97 -3.36 8.25
C LEU A 92 -9.21 -2.50 8.54
N ASN A 93 -9.74 -1.80 7.55
CA ASN A 93 -10.94 -0.97 7.65
C ASN A 93 -12.14 -1.67 7.02
N VAL A 94 -12.70 -2.63 7.74
CA VAL A 94 -13.87 -3.39 7.25
C VAL A 94 -15.09 -2.51 7.01
N PHE A 95 -15.28 -1.46 7.81
CA PHE A 95 -16.40 -0.53 7.62
C PHE A 95 -16.27 0.24 6.31
N GLY A 96 -15.09 0.79 6.08
CA GLY A 96 -14.81 1.48 4.82
C GLY A 96 -14.90 0.54 3.62
N PHE A 97 -14.44 -0.70 3.75
CA PHE A 97 -14.55 -1.72 2.71
C PHE A 97 -16.01 -2.00 2.32
N LEU A 98 -16.88 -2.22 3.30
CA LEU A 98 -18.31 -2.49 3.06
C LEU A 98 -19.03 -1.29 2.44
N ASN A 99 -18.60 -0.07 2.77
CA ASN A 99 -19.25 1.16 2.28
C ASN A 99 -18.53 1.79 1.07
N GLY A 100 -17.48 1.15 0.54
CA GLY A 100 -16.67 1.72 -0.54
C GLY A 100 -16.05 3.07 -0.18
N SER A 101 -15.66 3.26 1.08
CA SER A 101 -15.19 4.54 1.61
C SER A 101 -13.79 4.42 2.22
N ARG A 102 -13.07 5.54 2.17
CA ARG A 102 -11.75 5.65 2.79
C ARG A 102 -11.79 5.55 4.31
N ASN A 103 -12.81 6.18 4.91
CA ASN A 103 -12.85 6.48 6.33
C ASN A 103 -13.58 5.42 7.16
N PHE A 104 -13.39 5.49 8.48
CA PHE A 104 -14.20 4.80 9.48
C PHE A 104 -15.59 5.45 9.61
N PRO A 105 -16.56 4.79 10.29
CA PRO A 105 -17.93 5.32 10.43
C PRO A 105 -18.01 6.69 11.11
N ASP A 106 -17.02 7.04 11.93
CA ASP A 106 -16.93 8.33 12.61
C ASP A 106 -16.25 9.42 11.75
N GLY A 107 -16.05 9.16 10.45
CA GLY A 107 -15.43 10.06 9.48
C GLY A 107 -13.90 10.14 9.58
N ARG A 108 -13.26 9.40 10.47
CA ARG A 108 -11.80 9.46 10.68
C ARG A 108 -11.06 8.59 9.68
N ASP A 109 -9.93 9.13 9.21
CA ASP A 109 -8.92 8.38 8.48
C ASP A 109 -8.09 7.54 9.47
N LEU A 110 -8.15 6.21 9.35
CA LEU A 110 -7.33 5.30 10.17
C LEU A 110 -5.84 5.64 10.04
N ASN A 111 -5.37 5.99 8.83
CA ASN A 111 -3.98 6.37 8.57
C ASN A 111 -3.59 7.77 9.10
N ARG A 112 -4.41 8.35 9.96
CA ARG A 112 -4.15 9.56 10.77
C ARG A 112 -4.42 9.32 12.24
N SER A 113 -4.60 8.06 12.64
CA SER A 113 -4.99 7.69 14.01
C SER A 113 -3.91 6.92 14.76
N PHE A 114 -2.76 6.61 14.12
CA PHE A 114 -1.64 5.88 14.73
C PHE A 114 -0.76 6.77 15.62
N PRO A 115 -0.15 6.21 16.71
CA PRO A 115 -0.19 4.81 17.15
C PRO A 115 -1.51 4.40 17.82
N GLY A 116 -2.42 5.32 18.01
CA GLY A 116 -3.71 5.08 18.64
C GLY A 116 -3.70 5.26 20.16
N SER A 117 -4.85 4.99 20.76
CA SER A 117 -5.08 5.01 22.20
C SER A 117 -6.17 4.02 22.57
N GLU A 118 -6.00 3.30 23.66
CA GLU A 118 -6.94 2.30 24.16
C GLU A 118 -8.34 2.87 24.39
N ASN A 119 -8.41 4.10 24.92
CA ASN A 119 -9.65 4.80 25.26
C ASN A 119 -10.04 5.86 24.21
N GLY A 120 -9.46 5.79 23.01
CA GLY A 120 -9.72 6.74 21.93
C GLY A 120 -10.97 6.41 21.11
N SER A 121 -11.12 7.13 19.99
CA SER A 121 -12.15 6.84 18.98
C SER A 121 -11.99 5.42 18.42
N LEU A 122 -13.00 4.93 17.69
CA LEU A 122 -12.96 3.60 17.11
C LEU A 122 -11.69 3.39 16.25
N ALA A 123 -11.39 4.30 15.33
CA ALA A 123 -10.16 4.24 14.53
C ALA A 123 -8.89 4.23 15.39
N SER A 124 -8.84 5.06 16.45
CA SER A 124 -7.71 5.14 17.38
C SER A 124 -7.51 3.83 18.17
N ARG A 125 -8.59 3.19 18.58
CA ARG A 125 -8.54 1.90 19.31
C ARG A 125 -8.07 0.76 18.42
N VAL A 126 -8.51 0.72 17.15
CA VAL A 126 -8.02 -0.27 16.17
C VAL A 126 -6.52 -0.06 15.92
N ALA A 127 -6.09 1.19 15.71
CA ALA A 127 -4.68 1.52 15.57
C ALA A 127 -3.87 1.07 16.79
N TYR A 128 -4.33 1.38 18.02
CA TYR A 128 -3.69 0.98 19.26
C TYR A 128 -3.48 -0.52 19.35
N ARG A 129 -4.52 -1.30 19.13
CA ARG A 129 -4.44 -2.76 19.19
C ARG A 129 -3.50 -3.35 18.16
N LEU A 130 -3.54 -2.86 16.91
CA LEU A 130 -2.59 -3.29 15.88
C LEU A 130 -1.15 -3.04 16.32
N MET A 131 -0.87 -1.82 16.84
CA MET A 131 0.47 -1.42 17.28
C MET A 131 0.97 -2.17 18.51
N HIS A 132 0.09 -2.64 19.41
CA HIS A 132 0.49 -3.29 20.67
C HIS A 132 0.36 -4.81 20.62
N GLU A 133 -0.55 -5.35 19.82
CA GLU A 133 -0.86 -6.79 19.85
C GLU A 133 -0.34 -7.52 18.58
N VAL A 134 0.13 -6.81 17.55
CA VAL A 134 0.64 -7.42 16.29
C VAL A 134 2.06 -6.94 15.98
N ILE A 135 2.27 -5.63 15.90
CA ILE A 135 3.53 -5.03 15.42
C ILE A 135 4.77 -5.43 16.26
N PRO A 136 4.71 -5.65 17.59
CA PRO A 136 5.89 -6.07 18.35
C PRO A 136 6.54 -7.36 17.83
N GLU A 137 5.76 -8.29 17.29
CA GLU A 137 6.22 -9.58 16.78
C GLU A 137 6.62 -9.55 15.29
N VAL A 138 6.53 -8.39 14.63
CA VAL A 138 6.79 -8.21 13.19
C VAL A 138 8.20 -7.66 12.98
N ASP A 139 8.92 -8.21 11.99
CA ASP A 139 10.24 -7.72 11.57
C ASP A 139 10.14 -6.80 10.34
N LEU A 140 9.20 -7.03 9.45
CA LEU A 140 8.96 -6.24 8.24
C LEU A 140 7.47 -6.13 7.95
N VAL A 141 7.01 -4.95 7.57
CA VAL A 141 5.65 -4.73 7.05
C VAL A 141 5.70 -4.43 5.56
N ILE A 142 4.82 -5.06 4.79
CA ILE A 142 4.49 -4.63 3.43
C ILE A 142 3.03 -4.19 3.43
N ASP A 143 2.82 -2.89 3.25
CA ASP A 143 1.51 -2.25 3.33
C ASP A 143 1.04 -1.85 1.94
N PHE A 144 -0.15 -2.32 1.52
CA PHE A 144 -0.66 -2.16 0.16
C PHE A 144 -1.75 -1.10 0.11
N HIS A 145 -1.50 -0.09 -0.71
CA HIS A 145 -2.38 1.05 -0.94
C HIS A 145 -2.66 1.29 -2.43
N THR A 146 -3.55 2.24 -2.70
CA THR A 146 -3.81 2.76 -4.05
C THR A 146 -3.75 4.29 -4.05
N GLY A 147 -3.84 4.90 -5.22
CA GLY A 147 -4.19 6.31 -5.32
C GLY A 147 -5.62 6.55 -4.81
N GLY A 148 -5.81 7.58 -4.00
CA GLY A 148 -7.12 7.91 -3.45
C GLY A 148 -8.06 8.50 -4.51
N ALA A 149 -9.35 8.21 -4.42
CA ALA A 149 -10.40 8.61 -5.36
C ALA A 149 -10.06 8.21 -6.80
N SER A 150 -10.17 9.13 -7.75
CA SER A 150 -9.91 8.88 -9.18
C SER A 150 -8.43 8.97 -9.58
N ARG A 151 -7.49 9.08 -8.64
CA ARG A 151 -6.06 9.23 -8.94
C ARG A 151 -5.40 7.86 -9.13
N PHE A 152 -5.13 7.51 -10.37
CA PHE A 152 -4.49 6.25 -10.71
C PHE A 152 -2.96 6.37 -10.56
N ASN A 153 -2.38 5.61 -9.63
CA ASN A 153 -0.94 5.51 -9.44
C ASN A 153 -0.33 4.43 -10.35
N ALA A 154 0.82 4.74 -10.95
CA ALA A 154 1.74 3.71 -11.39
C ALA A 154 2.12 2.80 -10.22
N ALA A 155 2.44 1.53 -10.50
CA ALA A 155 2.96 0.63 -9.48
C ALA A 155 4.27 1.19 -8.92
N GLN A 156 4.31 1.46 -7.63
CA GLN A 156 5.44 2.12 -6.98
C GLN A 156 5.62 1.67 -5.54
N VAL A 157 6.86 1.69 -5.05
CA VAL A 157 7.18 1.52 -3.65
C VAL A 157 7.58 2.88 -3.07
N ARG A 158 7.12 3.22 -1.89
CA ARG A 158 7.52 4.42 -1.17
C ARG A 158 8.34 4.06 0.06
N ILE A 159 9.52 4.65 0.14
CA ILE A 159 10.45 4.48 1.27
C ILE A 159 10.93 5.83 1.76
N VAL A 160 11.50 5.87 2.97
CA VAL A 160 12.29 7.03 3.44
C VAL A 160 13.66 7.00 2.81
N LYS A 161 14.22 8.17 2.58
CA LYS A 161 15.61 8.30 2.13
C LYS A 161 16.57 7.90 3.26
N ASP A 162 17.76 7.46 2.89
CA ASP A 162 18.85 7.14 3.82
C ASP A 162 18.54 6.00 4.82
N HIS A 163 17.74 5.01 4.36
CA HIS A 163 17.47 3.77 5.09
C HIS A 163 17.99 2.59 4.25
N PRO A 164 19.19 2.06 4.54
CA PRO A 164 19.86 1.05 3.71
C PRO A 164 19.00 -0.19 3.47
N GLU A 165 18.40 -0.75 4.53
CA GLU A 165 17.55 -1.93 4.43
C GLU A 165 16.33 -1.71 3.53
N LEU A 166 15.61 -0.59 3.68
CA LEU A 166 14.46 -0.28 2.81
C LEU A 166 14.89 -0.02 1.37
N SER A 167 16.08 0.55 1.15
CA SER A 167 16.64 0.72 -0.18
C SER A 167 16.92 -0.62 -0.85
N GLU A 168 17.55 -1.55 -0.14
CA GLU A 168 17.80 -2.92 -0.61
C GLU A 168 16.47 -3.64 -0.90
N LEU A 169 15.54 -3.66 0.05
CA LEU A 169 14.26 -4.33 -0.09
C LEU A 169 13.40 -3.74 -1.22
N SER A 170 13.46 -2.42 -1.45
CA SER A 170 12.76 -1.77 -2.57
C SER A 170 13.32 -2.21 -3.93
N SER A 171 14.64 -2.39 -4.02
CA SER A 171 15.31 -2.94 -5.21
C SER A 171 14.91 -4.40 -5.44
N VAL A 172 14.92 -5.22 -4.39
CA VAL A 172 14.46 -6.61 -4.44
C VAL A 172 12.99 -6.70 -4.84
N PHE A 173 12.13 -5.83 -4.29
CA PHE A 173 10.71 -5.77 -4.67
C PHE A 173 10.54 -5.50 -6.16
N GLY A 174 11.36 -4.64 -6.76
CA GLY A 174 11.43 -4.39 -8.19
C GLY A 174 10.16 -3.81 -8.80
N ALA A 175 9.53 -2.84 -8.12
CA ALA A 175 8.48 -2.03 -8.72
C ALA A 175 9.06 -1.08 -9.79
N PRO A 176 8.28 -0.65 -10.80
CA PRO A 176 8.73 0.32 -11.80
C PRO A 176 9.30 1.62 -11.21
N PHE A 177 8.73 2.07 -10.10
CA PHE A 177 9.18 3.28 -9.41
C PHE A 177 9.43 3.02 -7.93
N VAL A 178 10.47 3.66 -7.39
CA VAL A 178 10.73 3.82 -5.96
C VAL A 178 10.74 5.31 -5.65
N LEU A 179 9.81 5.77 -4.81
CA LEU A 179 9.68 7.17 -4.43
C LEU A 179 10.22 7.38 -3.02
N TYR A 180 11.15 8.31 -2.89
CA TYR A 180 11.56 8.80 -1.57
C TYR A 180 10.49 9.73 -1.01
N SER A 181 9.90 9.36 0.11
CA SER A 181 8.83 10.14 0.74
C SER A 181 9.00 10.21 2.26
N LYS A 182 8.81 11.39 2.82
CA LYS A 182 8.82 11.59 4.27
C LYS A 182 7.67 10.83 4.94
N HIS A 183 7.83 10.51 6.22
CA HIS A 183 6.73 10.01 7.03
C HIS A 183 5.65 11.06 7.21
N ILE A 184 4.40 10.63 7.16
CA ILE A 184 3.26 11.46 7.53
C ILE A 184 2.98 11.19 9.01
N VAL A 185 2.94 12.24 9.81
CA VAL A 185 2.64 12.15 11.24
C VAL A 185 1.29 11.43 11.44
N LYS A 186 1.22 10.57 12.46
CA LYS A 186 0.06 9.73 12.78
C LYS A 186 -0.33 8.72 11.69
N SER A 187 0.55 8.44 10.72
CA SER A 187 0.34 7.33 9.78
C SER A 187 0.86 6.01 10.37
N PHE A 188 0.36 4.88 9.86
CA PHE A 188 0.83 3.54 10.22
C PHE A 188 2.33 3.38 10.00
N ARG A 189 2.80 3.77 8.80
CA ARG A 189 4.24 3.73 8.46
C ARG A 189 5.10 4.55 9.43
N ASN A 190 4.63 5.74 9.85
CA ASN A 190 5.37 6.55 10.82
C ASN A 190 5.41 5.88 12.21
N ALA A 191 4.30 5.30 12.67
CA ALA A 191 4.25 4.63 13.97
C ALA A 191 5.14 3.36 13.99
N CYS A 192 5.14 2.57 12.92
CA CYS A 192 6.05 1.43 12.78
C CYS A 192 7.53 1.87 12.79
N PHE A 193 7.85 2.95 12.05
CA PHE A 193 9.21 3.49 12.02
C PHE A 193 9.72 3.90 13.42
N GLN A 194 8.86 4.52 14.23
CA GLN A 194 9.22 4.90 15.61
C GLN A 194 9.50 3.70 16.52
N LEU A 195 8.99 2.51 16.16
CA LEU A 195 9.28 1.24 16.84
C LEU A 195 10.44 0.47 16.18
N GLY A 196 11.16 1.08 15.24
CA GLY A 196 12.25 0.44 14.50
C GLY A 196 11.78 -0.67 13.55
N LYS A 197 10.49 -0.65 13.16
CA LYS A 197 9.91 -1.65 12.24
C LYS A 197 9.88 -1.08 10.82
N PRO A 198 10.66 -1.64 9.87
CA PRO A 198 10.67 -1.18 8.48
C PRO A 198 9.34 -1.47 7.78
N VAL A 199 8.90 -0.51 6.96
CA VAL A 199 7.67 -0.62 6.16
C VAL A 199 7.98 -0.33 4.71
N LEU A 200 7.75 -1.30 3.82
CA LEU A 200 7.62 -1.10 2.39
C LEU A 200 6.18 -0.72 2.08
N LEU A 201 5.95 0.52 1.69
CA LEU A 201 4.63 0.97 1.28
C LEU A 201 4.51 0.80 -0.24
N TYR A 202 3.70 -0.17 -0.68
CA TYR A 202 3.36 -0.34 -2.09
C TYR A 202 2.12 0.45 -2.43
N GLU A 203 2.15 1.23 -3.50
CA GLU A 203 0.99 1.92 -4.06
C GLU A 203 0.84 1.61 -5.54
N GLY A 204 -0.39 1.38 -5.99
CA GLY A 204 -0.68 1.22 -7.41
C GLY A 204 -2.19 1.14 -7.69
N GLY A 205 -2.61 1.64 -8.85
CA GLY A 205 -4.03 1.74 -9.19
C GLY A 205 -4.75 2.89 -8.49
N LYS A 206 -6.07 2.82 -8.41
CA LYS A 206 -6.94 3.83 -7.78
C LYS A 206 -7.97 3.17 -6.87
N SER A 207 -8.64 3.98 -6.04
CA SER A 207 -9.75 3.55 -5.19
C SER A 207 -10.89 2.90 -5.99
N SER A 208 -11.59 1.98 -5.35
CA SER A 208 -12.80 1.30 -5.85
C SER A 208 -12.61 0.57 -7.18
N PHE A 209 -11.37 0.17 -7.49
CA PHE A 209 -11.04 -0.51 -8.73
C PHE A 209 -9.98 -1.59 -8.52
N VAL A 210 -10.15 -2.75 -9.17
CA VAL A 210 -9.13 -3.81 -9.24
C VAL A 210 -8.47 -3.76 -10.61
N ASN A 211 -7.13 -3.64 -10.61
CA ASN A 211 -6.32 -3.65 -11.81
C ASN A 211 -5.34 -4.82 -11.75
N ASP A 212 -5.52 -5.80 -12.62
CA ASP A 212 -4.72 -7.03 -12.66
C ASP A 212 -3.22 -6.78 -12.85
N THR A 213 -2.86 -5.77 -13.66
CA THR A 213 -1.44 -5.44 -13.89
C THR A 213 -0.80 -4.93 -12.61
N ILE A 214 -1.49 -4.07 -11.88
CA ILE A 214 -1.04 -3.55 -10.59
C ILE A 214 -0.95 -4.66 -9.55
N SER A 215 -2.00 -5.49 -9.42
CA SER A 215 -2.00 -6.66 -8.52
C SER A 215 -0.84 -7.60 -8.83
N LYS A 216 -0.59 -7.88 -10.10
CA LYS A 216 0.51 -8.76 -10.54
C LYS A 216 1.87 -8.23 -10.15
N VAL A 217 2.12 -6.92 -10.28
CA VAL A 217 3.39 -6.29 -9.84
C VAL A 217 3.56 -6.45 -8.34
N GLY A 218 2.51 -6.21 -7.54
CA GLY A 218 2.53 -6.38 -6.09
C GLY A 218 2.82 -7.83 -5.68
N VAL A 219 2.11 -8.80 -6.25
CA VAL A 219 2.30 -10.24 -5.97
C VAL A 219 3.72 -10.70 -6.34
N GLU A 220 4.24 -10.31 -7.51
CA GLU A 220 5.59 -10.67 -7.93
C GLU A 220 6.66 -10.00 -7.05
N GLY A 221 6.43 -8.75 -6.62
CA GLY A 221 7.29 -8.06 -5.65
C GLY A 221 7.38 -8.82 -4.32
N VAL A 222 6.23 -9.26 -3.78
CA VAL A 222 6.19 -10.09 -2.56
C VAL A 222 6.96 -11.39 -2.74
N LYS A 223 6.80 -12.08 -3.87
CA LYS A 223 7.54 -13.32 -4.13
C LYS A 223 9.05 -13.09 -4.11
N ARG A 224 9.55 -11.99 -4.67
CA ARG A 224 10.98 -11.63 -4.65
C ARG A 224 11.47 -11.33 -3.22
N ILE A 225 10.69 -10.59 -2.42
CA ILE A 225 11.00 -10.36 -1.00
C ILE A 225 11.05 -11.68 -0.23
N LEU A 226 10.07 -12.56 -0.41
CA LEU A 226 10.06 -13.86 0.25
C LEU A 226 11.23 -14.75 -0.22
N SER A 227 11.63 -14.66 -1.49
CA SER A 227 12.80 -15.36 -2.02
C SER A 227 14.11 -14.83 -1.41
N HIS A 228 14.25 -13.51 -1.28
CA HIS A 228 15.40 -12.85 -0.66
C HIS A 228 15.63 -13.31 0.80
N PHE A 229 14.55 -13.45 1.58
CA PHE A 229 14.61 -13.99 2.94
C PHE A 229 14.59 -15.52 3.01
N GLU A 230 14.70 -16.21 1.89
CA GLU A 230 14.57 -17.69 1.78
C GLU A 230 13.26 -18.23 2.37
N MET A 231 12.21 -17.41 2.40
CA MET A 231 10.90 -17.78 2.90
C MET A 231 9.96 -18.36 1.83
N LEU A 232 10.24 -18.07 0.56
CA LEU A 232 9.35 -18.48 -0.54
C LEU A 232 9.21 -19.99 -0.60
N ASN A 233 7.98 -20.44 -0.65
CA ASN A 233 7.61 -21.86 -0.81
C ASN A 233 8.21 -22.41 -2.11
N SER A 234 8.73 -23.64 -2.05
CA SER A 234 9.42 -24.29 -3.19
C SER A 234 8.52 -24.55 -4.40
N GLN A 235 7.20 -24.58 -4.21
CA GLN A 235 6.23 -24.73 -5.29
C GLN A 235 5.95 -23.42 -6.05
N VAL A 236 6.47 -22.28 -5.54
CA VAL A 236 6.26 -20.95 -6.10
C VAL A 236 7.57 -20.39 -6.62
N LYS A 237 7.55 -19.87 -7.84
CA LYS A 237 8.72 -19.22 -8.45
C LYS A 237 8.56 -17.69 -8.43
N ALA A 238 9.58 -16.99 -7.99
CA ALA A 238 9.72 -15.56 -8.16
C ALA A 238 10.30 -15.24 -9.54
N ASN A 239 9.65 -14.35 -10.30
CA ASN A 239 10.17 -13.90 -11.58
C ASN A 239 11.00 -12.64 -11.40
N PRO A 240 12.04 -12.41 -12.22
CA PRO A 240 12.80 -11.16 -12.20
C PRO A 240 11.89 -9.97 -12.51
N PRO A 241 12.25 -8.75 -12.10
CA PRO A 241 11.52 -7.54 -12.49
C PRO A 241 11.46 -7.41 -14.02
N LYS A 242 10.30 -6.98 -14.54
CA LYS A 242 10.11 -6.75 -15.97
C LYS A 242 10.68 -5.42 -16.44
N PHE A 243 10.94 -4.49 -15.52
CA PHE A 243 11.35 -3.13 -15.79
C PHE A 243 12.54 -2.78 -14.92
N ALA A 244 13.42 -1.93 -15.45
CA ALA A 244 14.41 -1.26 -14.61
C ALA A 244 13.67 -0.31 -13.64
N THR A 245 14.01 -0.36 -12.37
CA THR A 245 13.40 0.50 -11.36
C THR A 245 13.93 1.93 -11.48
N VAL A 246 13.02 2.90 -11.55
CA VAL A 246 13.35 4.33 -11.54
C VAL A 246 13.24 4.87 -10.11
N TYR A 247 14.35 5.37 -9.57
CA TYR A 247 14.38 6.00 -8.24
C TYR A 247 14.06 7.48 -8.35
N VAL A 248 12.97 7.90 -7.70
CA VAL A 248 12.41 9.25 -7.80
C VAL A 248 12.73 10.06 -6.54
N GLU A 249 13.62 11.04 -6.66
CA GLU A 249 13.94 11.96 -5.56
C GLU A 249 12.95 13.12 -5.42
N LYS A 250 12.50 13.63 -6.55
CA LYS A 250 11.56 14.77 -6.59
C LYS A 250 10.53 14.54 -7.69
N SER A 251 9.34 15.02 -7.43
CA SER A 251 8.21 14.96 -8.35
C SER A 251 7.37 16.22 -8.25
N LYS A 252 6.57 16.52 -9.26
CA LYS A 252 5.75 17.72 -9.34
C LYS A 252 4.35 17.37 -9.82
N TRP A 253 3.34 18.02 -9.22
CA TRP A 253 1.96 17.95 -9.67
C TRP A 253 1.70 19.02 -10.74
N ILE A 254 1.19 18.57 -11.88
CA ILE A 254 0.62 19.44 -12.91
C ILE A 254 -0.85 19.59 -12.57
N ARG A 255 -1.30 20.84 -12.42
CA ARG A 255 -2.63 21.18 -11.93
C ARG A 255 -3.51 21.80 -13.01
N ALA A 256 -4.83 21.62 -12.87
CA ALA A 256 -5.83 22.24 -13.73
C ALA A 256 -5.77 23.76 -13.65
N LYS A 257 -5.61 24.43 -14.79
CA LYS A 257 -5.68 25.91 -14.89
C LYS A 257 -7.11 26.41 -15.07
N LYS A 258 -8.04 25.54 -15.41
CA LYS A 258 -9.46 25.81 -15.62
C LYS A 258 -10.29 24.68 -15.02
N SER A 259 -11.52 24.95 -14.60
CA SER A 259 -12.52 23.93 -14.30
C SER A 259 -13.18 23.42 -15.57
N GLY A 260 -13.65 22.18 -15.59
CA GLY A 260 -14.39 21.61 -16.72
C GLY A 260 -14.34 20.10 -16.78
N MET A 261 -14.74 19.57 -17.93
CA MET A 261 -14.63 18.14 -18.26
C MET A 261 -13.19 17.83 -18.67
N PHE A 262 -12.56 16.93 -17.92
CA PHE A 262 -11.17 16.57 -18.14
C PHE A 262 -11.06 15.21 -18.83
N LYS A 263 -10.14 15.13 -19.80
CA LYS A 263 -9.75 13.89 -20.46
C LYS A 263 -8.24 13.81 -20.53
N ALA A 264 -7.66 12.84 -19.84
CA ALA A 264 -6.24 12.50 -19.98
C ALA A 264 -5.97 11.91 -21.38
N LYS A 265 -4.79 12.19 -21.94
CA LYS A 265 -4.28 11.66 -23.22
C LYS A 265 -3.05 10.78 -23.05
N VAL A 266 -2.52 10.71 -21.85
CA VAL A 266 -1.37 9.88 -21.50
C VAL A 266 -1.69 9.06 -20.26
N ASP A 267 -1.13 7.87 -20.20
CA ASP A 267 -1.25 6.96 -19.07
C ASP A 267 -0.03 7.07 -18.14
N VAL A 268 -0.13 6.43 -16.96
CA VAL A 268 1.03 6.24 -16.09
C VAL A 268 2.12 5.45 -16.80
N ASN A 269 3.37 5.63 -16.38
CA ASN A 269 4.60 5.10 -16.99
C ASN A 269 5.01 5.80 -18.30
N THR A 270 4.22 6.71 -18.85
CA THR A 270 4.59 7.47 -20.05
C THR A 270 5.73 8.43 -19.72
N LYS A 271 6.82 8.38 -20.53
CA LYS A 271 7.88 9.37 -20.50
C LYS A 271 7.44 10.59 -21.29
N VAL A 272 7.53 11.77 -20.70
CA VAL A 272 7.07 13.04 -21.28
C VAL A 272 8.17 14.09 -21.22
N LYS A 273 8.10 15.05 -22.14
CA LYS A 273 8.95 16.24 -22.21
C LYS A 273 8.13 17.50 -21.93
N VAL A 274 8.82 18.60 -21.65
CA VAL A 274 8.19 19.93 -21.60
C VAL A 274 7.39 20.16 -22.88
N ASP A 275 6.20 20.75 -22.71
CA ASP A 275 5.20 21.04 -23.76
C ASP A 275 4.46 19.83 -24.36
N ASP A 276 4.79 18.60 -24.01
CA ASP A 276 3.98 17.44 -24.40
C ASP A 276 2.54 17.58 -23.90
N ILE A 277 1.58 17.25 -24.75
CA ILE A 277 0.15 17.30 -24.43
C ILE A 277 -0.22 16.11 -23.55
N LEU A 278 -0.61 16.39 -22.30
CA LEU A 278 -1.00 15.38 -21.33
C LEU A 278 -2.52 15.14 -21.31
N GLY A 279 -3.32 16.15 -21.63
CA GLY A 279 -4.77 16.06 -21.58
C GLY A 279 -5.47 17.32 -22.06
N GLN A 280 -6.79 17.33 -21.96
CA GLN A 280 -7.64 18.47 -22.33
C GLN A 280 -8.71 18.69 -21.28
N ILE A 281 -9.07 19.96 -21.07
CA ILE A 281 -10.23 20.38 -20.27
C ILE A 281 -11.15 21.16 -21.20
N THR A 282 -12.42 20.76 -21.24
CA THR A 282 -13.46 21.38 -22.07
C THR A 282 -14.64 21.79 -21.22
N ASP A 283 -15.47 22.74 -21.69
CA ASP A 283 -16.78 22.95 -21.13
C ASP A 283 -17.79 21.93 -21.70
N PRO A 284 -18.97 21.74 -21.05
CA PRO A 284 -19.97 20.80 -21.55
C PRO A 284 -20.70 21.28 -22.81
N TYR A 285 -20.44 22.51 -23.25
CA TYR A 285 -21.07 23.13 -24.42
C TYR A 285 -20.17 23.15 -25.65
N GLY A 286 -18.93 22.63 -25.52
CA GLY A 286 -17.95 22.56 -26.61
C GLY A 286 -17.32 23.90 -26.99
N LYS A 287 -17.45 24.94 -26.16
CA LYS A 287 -16.98 26.30 -26.46
C LYS A 287 -15.60 26.61 -25.91
N VAL A 288 -15.17 25.93 -24.82
CA VAL A 288 -13.88 26.19 -24.17
C VAL A 288 -13.01 24.94 -24.26
N HIS A 289 -11.82 25.13 -24.80
CA HIS A 289 -10.81 24.09 -24.84
C HIS A 289 -9.53 24.60 -24.16
N HIS A 290 -9.05 23.84 -23.18
CA HIS A 290 -7.78 24.12 -22.54
C HIS A 290 -6.89 22.88 -22.63
N THR A 291 -5.75 23.02 -23.31
CA THR A 291 -4.76 21.95 -23.41
C THR A 291 -3.88 21.93 -22.17
N VAL A 292 -3.81 20.78 -21.52
CA VAL A 292 -2.90 20.53 -20.39
C VAL A 292 -1.59 20.01 -20.94
N LYS A 293 -0.50 20.75 -20.70
CA LYS A 293 0.84 20.39 -21.15
C LYS A 293 1.76 20.06 -19.98
N SER A 294 2.77 19.22 -20.23
CA SER A 294 3.84 19.01 -19.27
C SER A 294 4.66 20.28 -19.10
N THR A 295 5.05 20.57 -17.85
CA THR A 295 5.93 21.69 -17.48
C THR A 295 7.34 21.23 -17.14
N ILE A 296 7.61 19.92 -17.26
CA ILE A 296 8.87 19.28 -16.92
C ILE A 296 9.05 18.01 -17.74
N ASP A 297 10.30 17.58 -17.91
CA ASP A 297 10.64 16.26 -18.44
C ASP A 297 10.52 15.22 -17.32
N GLY A 298 10.05 14.02 -17.61
CA GLY A 298 9.96 12.95 -16.61
C GLY A 298 9.02 11.81 -16.99
N TYR A 299 8.66 11.02 -16.00
CA TYR A 299 7.67 9.95 -16.14
C TYR A 299 6.38 10.34 -15.44
N VAL A 300 5.24 10.07 -16.04
CA VAL A 300 3.93 10.20 -15.41
C VAL A 300 3.74 9.05 -14.42
N ILE A 301 3.68 9.37 -13.13
CA ILE A 301 3.54 8.39 -12.03
C ILE A 301 2.16 8.40 -11.38
N ASN A 302 1.31 9.38 -11.72
CA ASN A 302 -0.10 9.39 -11.36
C ASN A 302 -0.89 10.19 -12.40
N VAL A 303 -2.10 9.71 -12.69
CA VAL A 303 -3.11 10.38 -13.55
C VAL A 303 -4.40 10.51 -12.77
N ASN A 304 -4.98 11.70 -12.77
CA ASN A 304 -6.35 11.89 -12.31
C ASN A 304 -7.31 11.48 -13.43
N GLU A 305 -8.15 10.49 -13.17
CA GLU A 305 -9.16 9.98 -14.12
C GLU A 305 -10.56 10.54 -13.87
N ALA A 306 -10.70 11.55 -12.99
CA ALA A 306 -11.97 12.21 -12.78
C ALA A 306 -12.43 12.93 -14.05
N ALA A 307 -13.65 12.66 -14.47
CA ALA A 307 -14.25 13.31 -15.64
C ALA A 307 -14.51 14.82 -15.44
N LEU A 308 -14.67 15.25 -14.20
CA LEU A 308 -14.87 16.65 -13.82
C LEU A 308 -13.74 17.09 -12.89
N VAL A 309 -13.17 18.25 -13.18
CA VAL A 309 -12.10 18.85 -12.39
C VAL A 309 -12.36 20.34 -12.13
N TYR A 310 -11.89 20.80 -10.98
CA TYR A 310 -11.88 22.20 -10.63
C TYR A 310 -10.49 22.82 -10.87
N GLN A 311 -10.48 24.12 -11.08
CA GLN A 311 -9.20 24.86 -11.13
C GLN A 311 -8.40 24.59 -9.84
N GLY A 312 -7.12 24.23 -10.00
CA GLY A 312 -6.24 23.85 -8.89
C GLY A 312 -6.15 22.37 -8.64
N ASP A 313 -7.07 21.55 -9.15
CA ASP A 313 -7.02 20.10 -8.99
C ASP A 313 -5.73 19.51 -9.57
N ALA A 314 -5.19 18.53 -8.88
CA ALA A 314 -4.04 17.77 -9.31
C ALA A 314 -4.45 16.81 -10.45
N LEU A 315 -3.84 16.95 -11.64
CA LEU A 315 -4.15 16.17 -12.82
C LEU A 315 -3.12 15.08 -13.10
N PHE A 316 -1.84 15.44 -13.08
CA PHE A 316 -0.74 14.52 -13.33
C PHE A 316 0.36 14.70 -12.29
N HIS A 317 0.93 13.61 -11.82
CA HIS A 317 2.14 13.62 -11.02
C HIS A 317 3.30 13.15 -11.89
N VAL A 318 4.29 13.98 -12.07
CA VAL A 318 5.43 13.72 -12.97
C VAL A 318 6.73 13.74 -12.17
N THR A 319 7.65 12.81 -12.47
CA THR A 319 8.98 12.79 -11.86
C THR A 319 9.77 14.03 -12.29
N LEU A 320 10.52 14.65 -11.38
CA LEU A 320 11.35 15.82 -11.66
C LEU A 320 12.83 15.51 -11.57
N LYS A 321 13.23 14.72 -10.55
CA LYS A 321 14.61 14.28 -10.37
C LYS A 321 14.61 12.76 -10.12
N ILE A 322 15.31 12.06 -10.96
CA ILE A 322 15.50 10.60 -10.87
C ILE A 322 16.99 10.31 -10.67
N ASN A 323 17.29 9.23 -9.96
CA ASN A 323 18.64 8.66 -9.90
C ASN A 323 18.66 7.44 -10.82
N SER A 324 19.66 7.39 -11.67
CA SER A 324 19.95 6.25 -12.56
C SER A 324 20.68 5.14 -11.82
#